data_8984847f143f59a86921d9aecfc2a1b5
#
_entry.id   8984847f143f59a86921d9aecfc2a1b5
#
_cell.length_a   1.000
_cell.length_b   1.000
_cell.length_c   1.000
_cell.angle_alpha   90.00
_cell.angle_beta   90.00
_cell.angle_gamma   90.00
#
_symmetry.space_group_name_H-M   'P 1'
#
loop_
_entity.id
_entity.type
_entity.pdbx_description
1 polymer ?
#
loop_
_entity_poly.entity_id
_entity_poly.type
_entity_poly.pdbx_seq_one_letter_code
_entity_poly.pdbx_strand_id
1 'polypeptide(L)'
;MEKQLCDYLIVALQVDPTIDRPGVKNKPTQSVYERYVQLQGCKYVDEILVYETEADLLNLIQTQTVHIRFLSEEYKDRDFTGKQYCIDNGIELYFHMRRHQYSSTELRNRVYELEKKKREEKEEEKVDQYSPELLDKYFPTKQSS
;
A
#
# COMPACT_ATOMS: atom_id res chain seq x y z
N MET A 1 11.43 -15.12 0.17
CA MET A 1 11.20 -16.28 -0.69
C MET A 1 11.80 -16.08 -2.07
N GLU A 2 11.59 -14.97 -2.71
CA GLU A 2 12.14 -14.66 -4.05
C GLU A 2 13.67 -14.68 -4.06
N LYS A 3 14.31 -14.15 -3.02
CA LYS A 3 15.79 -14.18 -2.88
C LYS A 3 16.40 -15.58 -2.85
N GLN A 4 15.64 -16.61 -2.50
CA GLN A 4 16.11 -17.99 -2.54
C GLN A 4 16.15 -18.56 -3.98
N LEU A 5 15.47 -17.88 -4.91
CA LEU A 5 15.34 -18.27 -6.32
C LEU A 5 16.22 -17.42 -7.24
N CYS A 6 16.89 -16.39 -6.72
CA CYS A 6 17.78 -15.51 -7.48
C CYS A 6 18.99 -15.07 -6.66
N ASP A 7 20.10 -14.81 -7.31
CA ASP A 7 21.35 -14.32 -6.70
C ASP A 7 21.28 -12.81 -6.42
N TYR A 8 20.59 -12.07 -7.27
CA TYR A 8 20.46 -10.62 -7.21
C TYR A 8 18.98 -10.22 -7.37
N LEU A 9 18.41 -9.57 -6.35
CA LEU A 9 17.01 -9.16 -6.33
C LEU A 9 16.88 -7.67 -6.57
N ILE A 10 16.26 -7.30 -7.69
CA ILE A 10 15.86 -5.93 -8.02
C ILE A 10 14.39 -5.75 -7.71
N VAL A 11 14.05 -4.70 -6.99
CA VAL A 11 12.66 -4.30 -6.72
C VAL A 11 12.32 -3.05 -7.53
N ALA A 12 11.33 -3.15 -8.40
CA ALA A 12 10.76 -2.00 -9.09
C ALA A 12 9.69 -1.34 -8.21
N LEU A 13 9.94 -0.09 -7.80
CA LEU A 13 9.08 0.69 -6.92
C LEU A 13 8.32 1.74 -7.71
N GLN A 14 6.99 1.59 -7.81
CA GLN A 14 6.13 2.55 -8.47
C GLN A 14 5.91 3.81 -7.60
N VAL A 15 6.09 5.00 -8.18
CA VAL A 15 5.89 6.28 -7.49
C VAL A 15 4.43 6.41 -7.05
N ASP A 16 3.52 6.41 -8.02
CA ASP A 16 2.08 6.56 -7.78
C ASP A 16 1.28 5.76 -8.82
N PRO A 17 0.63 4.65 -8.43
CA PRO A 17 -0.14 3.83 -9.36
C PRO A 17 -1.42 4.53 -9.88
N THR A 18 -1.81 5.67 -9.32
CA THR A 18 -2.98 6.43 -9.80
C THR A 18 -2.69 7.22 -11.06
N ILE A 19 -1.41 7.43 -11.43
CA ILE A 19 -1.02 8.11 -12.66
C ILE A 19 -1.58 7.37 -13.89
N ASP A 20 -1.34 6.06 -13.98
CA ASP A 20 -1.82 5.25 -15.11
C ASP A 20 -3.23 4.67 -14.89
N ARG A 21 -3.65 4.54 -13.63
CA ARG A 21 -4.92 3.89 -13.25
C ARG A 21 -5.72 4.74 -12.29
N PRO A 22 -6.13 5.97 -12.70
CA PRO A 22 -6.93 6.86 -11.88
C PRO A 22 -8.28 6.21 -11.54
N GLY A 23 -8.73 6.34 -10.30
CA GLY A 23 -9.99 5.76 -9.82
C GLY A 23 -10.00 4.25 -9.59
N VAL A 24 -8.99 3.50 -10.06
CA VAL A 24 -8.86 2.06 -9.86
C VAL A 24 -7.91 1.73 -8.70
N LYS A 25 -6.84 2.51 -8.57
CA LYS A 25 -5.84 2.36 -7.50
C LYS A 25 -5.95 3.50 -6.50
N ASN A 26 -5.63 3.20 -5.25
CA ASN A 26 -5.53 4.22 -4.21
C ASN A 26 -4.17 4.91 -4.27
N LYS A 27 -4.18 6.23 -4.09
CA LYS A 27 -2.94 6.98 -3.91
C LYS A 27 -2.18 6.44 -2.70
N PRO A 28 -0.86 6.24 -2.80
CA PRO A 28 -0.07 5.81 -1.65
C PRO A 28 -0.17 6.81 -0.49
N THR A 29 -0.36 6.30 0.72
CA THR A 29 -0.35 7.12 1.95
C THR A 29 1.07 7.57 2.29
N GLN A 30 2.04 6.67 2.05
CA GLN A 30 3.46 6.97 2.21
C GLN A 30 4.03 7.57 0.93
N SER A 31 4.94 8.53 1.07
CA SER A 31 5.73 9.06 -0.04
C SER A 31 6.59 7.96 -0.68
N VAL A 32 7.06 8.20 -1.88
CA VAL A 32 8.00 7.27 -2.54
C VAL A 32 9.29 7.13 -1.72
N TYR A 33 9.76 8.21 -1.10
CA TYR A 33 10.95 8.19 -0.25
C TYR A 33 10.78 7.29 0.98
N GLU A 34 9.68 7.41 1.71
CA GLU A 34 9.39 6.56 2.87
C GLU A 34 9.36 5.07 2.47
N ARG A 35 8.72 4.74 1.36
CA ARG A 35 8.68 3.37 0.83
C ARG A 35 10.06 2.89 0.36
N TYR A 36 10.85 3.77 -0.24
CA TYR A 36 12.21 3.47 -0.68
C TYR A 36 13.11 3.13 0.51
N VAL A 37 13.10 3.94 1.56
CA VAL A 37 13.90 3.71 2.78
C VAL A 37 13.50 2.40 3.47
N GLN A 38 12.21 2.07 3.52
CA GLN A 38 11.76 0.79 4.05
C GLN A 38 12.28 -0.41 3.25
N LEU A 39 12.28 -0.31 1.92
CA LEU A 39 12.85 -1.34 1.05
C LEU A 39 14.36 -1.47 1.21
N GLN A 40 15.08 -0.36 1.40
CA GLN A 40 16.52 -0.38 1.69
C GLN A 40 16.84 -1.11 3.00
N GLY A 41 15.93 -1.04 3.99
CA GLY A 41 16.05 -1.78 5.24
C GLY A 41 15.83 -3.31 5.09
N CYS A 42 15.35 -3.77 3.95
CA CYS A 42 15.15 -5.20 3.70
C CYS A 42 16.46 -5.86 3.23
N LYS A 43 17.00 -6.74 4.07
CA LYS A 43 18.27 -7.45 3.79
C LYS A 43 18.29 -8.30 2.52
N TYR A 44 17.14 -8.57 1.95
CA TYR A 44 17.00 -9.41 0.75
C TYR A 44 16.96 -8.62 -0.55
N VAL A 45 16.81 -7.30 -0.49
CA VAL A 45 16.77 -6.42 -1.65
C VAL A 45 18.18 -5.92 -1.96
N ASP A 46 18.66 -6.20 -3.16
CA ASP A 46 19.98 -5.77 -3.61
C ASP A 46 19.92 -4.41 -4.31
N GLU A 47 18.84 -4.14 -5.06
CA GLU A 47 18.69 -2.90 -5.81
C GLU A 47 17.21 -2.45 -5.85
N ILE A 48 16.98 -1.14 -5.85
CA ILE A 48 15.66 -0.54 -5.97
C ILE A 48 15.67 0.40 -7.16
N LEU A 49 14.78 0.14 -8.12
CA LEU A 49 14.55 0.99 -9.29
C LEU A 49 13.19 1.64 -9.19
N VAL A 50 13.16 2.96 -9.26
CA VAL A 50 11.92 3.75 -9.15
C VAL A 50 11.37 4.01 -10.54
N TYR A 51 10.04 3.88 -10.73
CA TYR A 51 9.37 4.17 -11.98
C TYR A 51 8.02 4.87 -11.73
N GLU A 52 7.55 5.65 -12.69
CA GLU A 52 6.28 6.36 -12.59
C GLU A 52 5.16 5.63 -13.33
N THR A 53 5.39 5.34 -14.61
CA THR A 53 4.37 4.80 -15.52
C THR A 53 4.61 3.34 -15.88
N GLU A 54 3.59 2.68 -16.40
CA GLU A 54 3.72 1.31 -16.94
C GLU A 54 4.71 1.27 -18.13
N ALA A 55 4.83 2.36 -18.91
CA ALA A 55 5.82 2.48 -19.96
C ALA A 55 7.25 2.50 -19.39
N ASP A 56 7.47 3.19 -18.27
CA ASP A 56 8.76 3.20 -17.59
C ASP A 56 9.10 1.80 -17.05
N LEU A 57 8.12 1.09 -16.51
CA LEU A 57 8.32 -0.29 -16.06
C LEU A 57 8.75 -1.20 -17.22
N LEU A 58 8.13 -1.07 -18.38
CA LEU A 58 8.54 -1.81 -19.57
C LEU A 58 9.99 -1.49 -19.98
N ASN A 59 10.35 -0.20 -19.98
CA ASN A 59 11.72 0.24 -20.27
C ASN A 59 12.72 -0.34 -19.27
N LEU A 60 12.38 -0.37 -17.97
CA LEU A 60 13.24 -1.01 -16.96
C LEU A 60 13.48 -2.49 -17.26
N ILE A 61 12.42 -3.24 -17.57
CA ILE A 61 12.55 -4.67 -17.91
C ILE A 61 13.42 -4.88 -19.15
N GLN A 62 13.34 -3.99 -20.13
CA GLN A 62 14.09 -4.05 -21.38
C GLN A 62 15.56 -3.66 -21.22
N THR A 63 15.88 -2.78 -20.28
CA THR A 63 17.22 -2.24 -20.08
C THR A 63 18.03 -2.99 -19.01
N GLN A 64 17.35 -3.72 -18.12
CA GLN A 64 18.01 -4.53 -17.11
C GLN A 64 18.21 -5.97 -17.60
N THR A 65 19.25 -6.63 -17.08
CA THR A 65 19.42 -8.08 -17.31
C THR A 65 18.52 -8.83 -16.32
N VAL A 66 17.37 -9.29 -16.80
CA VAL A 66 16.37 -10.00 -16.00
C VAL A 66 16.30 -11.46 -16.44
N HIS A 67 16.45 -12.40 -15.52
CA HIS A 67 16.31 -13.83 -15.78
C HIS A 67 14.96 -14.37 -15.29
N ILE A 68 14.49 -13.87 -14.14
CA ILE A 68 13.23 -14.27 -13.52
C ILE A 68 12.47 -13.01 -13.13
N ARG A 69 11.17 -12.95 -13.44
CA ARG A 69 10.27 -11.91 -12.97
C ARG A 69 9.28 -12.51 -11.98
N PHE A 70 9.27 -11.97 -10.77
CA PHE A 70 8.36 -12.37 -9.71
C PHE A 70 7.09 -11.54 -9.73
N LEU A 71 5.96 -12.23 -9.70
CA LEU A 71 4.62 -11.63 -9.76
C LEU A 71 3.71 -12.28 -8.71
N SER A 72 2.67 -11.56 -8.27
CA SER A 72 1.62 -12.16 -7.47
C SER A 72 0.80 -13.13 -8.31
N GLU A 73 0.31 -14.21 -7.71
CA GLU A 73 -0.53 -15.23 -8.37
C GLU A 73 -1.77 -14.64 -9.07
N GLU A 74 -2.27 -13.51 -8.60
CA GLU A 74 -3.40 -12.82 -9.22
C GLU A 74 -3.16 -12.38 -10.67
N TYR A 75 -1.88 -12.29 -11.10
CA TYR A 75 -1.48 -11.94 -12.47
C TYR A 75 -1.36 -13.15 -13.41
N LYS A 76 -1.50 -14.38 -12.90
CA LYS A 76 -1.29 -15.61 -13.70
C LYS A 76 -2.21 -15.66 -14.92
N ASP A 77 -3.48 -15.33 -14.72
CA ASP A 77 -4.53 -15.40 -15.75
C ASP A 77 -4.90 -14.03 -16.33
N ARG A 78 -4.07 -13.01 -16.08
CA ARG A 78 -4.28 -11.64 -16.57
C ARG A 78 -3.15 -11.22 -17.49
N ASP A 79 -3.46 -10.21 -18.31
CA ASP A 79 -2.43 -9.46 -18.99
C ASP A 79 -1.80 -8.42 -18.04
N PHE A 80 -0.50 -8.19 -18.21
CA PHE A 80 0.27 -7.23 -17.43
C PHE A 80 1.43 -6.67 -18.24
N THR A 81 1.91 -5.51 -17.85
CA THR A 81 2.99 -4.80 -18.54
C THR A 81 4.23 -5.68 -18.68
N GLY A 82 4.70 -5.82 -19.92
CA GLY A 82 5.91 -6.57 -20.25
C GLY A 82 5.74 -8.09 -20.28
N LYS A 83 4.52 -8.64 -20.18
CA LYS A 83 4.28 -10.09 -20.27
C LYS A 83 4.85 -10.68 -21.56
N GLN A 84 4.44 -10.11 -22.71
CA GLN A 84 4.88 -10.62 -23.99
C GLN A 84 6.39 -10.47 -24.17
N TYR A 85 6.96 -9.34 -23.75
CA TYR A 85 8.42 -9.14 -23.79
C TYR A 85 9.16 -10.22 -22.98
N CYS A 86 8.68 -10.55 -21.79
CA CYS A 86 9.29 -11.62 -20.97
C CYS A 86 9.24 -12.97 -21.69
N ILE A 87 8.10 -13.32 -22.28
CA ILE A 87 7.93 -14.57 -23.03
C ILE A 87 8.88 -14.62 -24.24
N ASP A 88 8.93 -13.56 -25.03
CA ASP A 88 9.74 -13.48 -26.25
C ASP A 88 11.26 -13.51 -25.98
N ASN A 89 11.68 -13.06 -24.80
CA ASN A 89 13.08 -12.99 -24.41
C ASN A 89 13.50 -14.07 -23.40
N GLY A 90 12.65 -15.06 -23.16
CA GLY A 90 12.99 -16.20 -22.29
C GLY A 90 13.15 -15.83 -20.82
N ILE A 91 12.52 -14.72 -20.36
CA ILE A 91 12.48 -14.35 -18.96
C ILE A 91 11.44 -15.21 -18.26
N GLU A 92 11.85 -15.96 -17.24
CA GLU A 92 10.95 -16.81 -16.48
C GLU A 92 9.95 -15.97 -15.69
N LEU A 93 8.67 -16.34 -15.77
CA LEU A 93 7.58 -15.71 -14.99
C LEU A 93 7.28 -16.61 -13.80
N TYR A 94 7.62 -16.15 -12.61
CA TYR A 94 7.34 -16.88 -11.37
C TYR A 94 6.18 -16.21 -10.62
N PHE A 95 5.07 -16.93 -10.45
CA PHE A 95 3.90 -16.47 -9.75
C PHE A 95 3.89 -17.04 -8.34
N HIS A 96 4.03 -16.19 -7.33
CA HIS A 96 4.06 -16.61 -5.94
C HIS A 96 2.68 -16.51 -5.29
N MET A 97 2.33 -17.53 -4.52
CA MET A 97 1.12 -17.54 -3.70
C MET A 97 1.29 -16.61 -2.50
N ARG A 98 0.28 -15.81 -2.23
CA ARG A 98 0.19 -15.03 -1.01
C ARG A 98 -0.14 -15.97 0.16
N ARG A 99 0.87 -16.33 0.95
CA ARG A 99 0.69 -17.24 2.10
C ARG A 99 0.20 -16.56 3.38
N HIS A 100 0.01 -15.24 3.36
CA HIS A 100 -0.46 -14.45 4.50
C HIS A 100 -1.53 -13.46 4.07
N GLN A 101 -2.37 -13.07 5.03
CA GLN A 101 -3.46 -12.11 4.80
C GLN A 101 -3.02 -10.64 4.99
N TYR A 102 -1.75 -10.38 5.28
CA TYR A 102 -1.25 -9.02 5.49
C TYR A 102 -1.34 -8.21 4.20
N SER A 103 -2.12 -7.12 4.25
CA SER A 103 -2.22 -6.18 3.14
C SER A 103 -2.19 -4.75 3.66
N SER A 104 -1.72 -3.82 2.82
CA SER A 104 -1.75 -2.39 3.14
C SER A 104 -3.17 -1.87 3.33
N THR A 105 -4.15 -2.45 2.65
CA THR A 105 -5.57 -2.11 2.81
C THR A 105 -6.08 -2.52 4.17
N GLU A 106 -5.80 -3.73 4.62
CA GLU A 106 -6.21 -4.21 5.93
C GLU A 106 -5.52 -3.43 7.06
N LEU A 107 -4.23 -3.13 6.91
CA LEU A 107 -3.52 -2.29 7.88
C LEU A 107 -4.16 -0.90 8.00
N ARG A 108 -4.48 -0.26 6.88
CA ARG A 108 -5.18 1.04 6.88
C ARG A 108 -6.53 0.98 7.57
N ASN A 109 -7.31 -0.07 7.31
CA ASN A 109 -8.60 -0.25 7.96
C ASN A 109 -8.44 -0.41 9.48
N ARG A 110 -7.50 -1.23 9.94
CA ARG A 110 -7.23 -1.39 11.37
C ARG A 110 -6.81 -0.08 12.04
N VAL A 111 -5.93 0.70 11.39
CA VAL A 111 -5.51 2.01 11.91
C VAL A 111 -6.70 2.97 11.96
N TYR A 112 -7.52 3.01 10.92
CA TYR A 112 -8.71 3.85 10.87
C TYR A 112 -9.70 3.54 12.01
N GLU A 113 -10.01 2.26 12.22
CA GLU A 113 -10.93 1.83 13.30
C GLU A 113 -10.39 2.17 14.68
N LEU A 114 -9.08 1.99 14.91
CA LEU A 114 -8.45 2.35 16.18
C LEU A 114 -8.49 3.86 16.43
N GLU A 115 -8.20 4.67 15.42
CA GLU A 115 -8.24 6.13 15.56
C GLU A 115 -9.67 6.65 15.70
N LYS A 116 -10.64 6.06 15.03
CA LYS A 116 -12.06 6.37 15.18
C LYS A 116 -12.51 6.11 16.62
N LYS A 117 -12.21 4.94 17.18
CA LYS A 117 -12.54 4.57 18.56
C LYS A 117 -11.94 5.55 19.58
N LYS A 118 -10.67 5.92 19.41
CA LYS A 118 -10.01 6.91 20.30
C LYS A 118 -10.68 8.29 20.25
N ARG A 119 -11.20 8.68 19.10
CA ARG A 119 -11.93 9.97 18.97
C ARG A 119 -13.26 9.92 19.67
N GLU A 120 -14.01 8.83 19.51
CA GLU A 120 -15.29 8.60 20.18
C GLU A 120 -15.12 8.61 21.71
N GLU A 121 -14.13 7.88 22.24
CA GLU A 121 -13.79 7.87 23.67
C GLU A 121 -13.46 9.27 24.20
N LYS A 122 -12.69 10.07 23.45
CA LYS A 122 -12.36 11.45 23.84
C LYS A 122 -13.54 12.42 23.77
N GLU A 123 -14.49 12.18 22.88
CA GLU A 123 -15.73 12.96 22.80
C GLU A 123 -16.64 12.61 23.98
N GLU A 124 -16.78 11.35 24.35
CA GLU A 124 -17.53 10.91 25.53
C GLU A 124 -16.93 11.48 26.83
N GLU A 125 -15.58 11.40 27.00
CA GLU A 125 -14.91 12.01 28.16
C GLU A 125 -15.13 13.52 28.26
N LYS A 126 -15.21 14.24 27.15
CA LYS A 126 -15.50 15.67 27.13
C LYS A 126 -16.93 15.96 27.52
N VAL A 127 -17.90 15.14 27.12
CA VAL A 127 -19.30 15.28 27.50
C VAL A 127 -19.46 15.03 28.98
N ASP A 128 -18.80 14.04 29.57
CA ASP A 128 -18.84 13.75 31.00
C ASP A 128 -18.16 14.82 31.86
N GLN A 129 -17.25 15.62 31.33
CA GLN A 129 -16.64 16.77 32.01
C GLN A 129 -17.61 17.95 32.18
N TYR A 130 -18.68 18.03 31.38
CA TYR A 130 -19.76 19.00 31.62
C TYR A 130 -20.74 18.39 32.63
N SER A 131 -20.54 18.72 33.93
CA SER A 131 -21.46 18.27 34.95
C SER A 131 -22.89 18.70 34.61
N PRO A 132 -23.94 17.91 34.92
CA PRO A 132 -25.34 18.25 34.70
C PRO A 132 -25.70 19.63 35.23
N GLU A 133 -25.06 20.06 36.31
CA GLU A 133 -25.26 21.39 36.95
C GLU A 133 -24.79 22.54 36.08
N LEU A 134 -23.73 22.37 35.28
CA LEU A 134 -23.24 23.39 34.33
C LEU A 134 -24.14 23.46 33.10
N LEU A 135 -24.65 22.32 32.62
CA LEU A 135 -25.61 22.28 31.51
C LEU A 135 -26.93 22.97 31.86
N ASP A 136 -27.48 22.75 33.07
CA ASP A 136 -28.66 23.41 33.55
C ASP A 136 -28.48 24.93 33.77
N LYS A 137 -27.28 25.34 34.16
CA LYS A 137 -26.96 26.75 34.39
C LYS A 137 -26.84 27.56 33.08
N TYR A 138 -26.30 27.00 32.05
CA TYR A 138 -26.02 27.71 30.78
C TYR A 138 -27.05 27.40 29.68
N PHE A 139 -27.72 26.25 29.77
CA PHE A 139 -28.76 25.81 28.81
C PHE A 139 -30.00 25.32 29.57
N PRO A 140 -30.72 26.21 30.31
CA PRO A 140 -31.91 25.78 31.03
C PRO A 140 -32.97 25.27 30.05
N THR A 141 -33.37 24.01 30.20
CA THR A 141 -34.53 23.47 29.49
C THR A 141 -35.74 24.34 29.82
N LYS A 142 -36.27 25.07 28.83
CA LYS A 142 -37.52 25.79 28.99
C LYS A 142 -38.60 24.79 29.40
N GLN A 143 -39.00 24.82 30.68
CA GLN A 143 -40.23 24.19 31.08
C GLN A 143 -41.35 24.92 30.35
N SER A 144 -41.95 24.24 29.35
CA SER A 144 -43.19 24.69 28.75
C SER A 144 -44.28 24.53 29.78
N SER A 145 -44.68 25.64 30.33
CA SER A 145 -45.93 25.74 31.14
C SER A 145 -47.16 25.61 30.22
#